data_341c1a41837eec88283c7d2e84cc213b
#
_entry.id   341c1a41837eec88283c7d2e84cc213b
#
_cell.length_a   1.000
_cell.length_b   1.000
_cell.length_c   1.000
_cell.angle_alpha   90.00
_cell.angle_beta   90.00
_cell.angle_gamma   90.00
#
_symmetry.space_group_name_H-M   'P 1'
#
loop_
_entity.id
_entity.type
_entity.pdbx_description
1 polymer ?
#
loop_
_entity_poly.entity_id
_entity_poly.type
_entity_poly.pdbx_seq_one_letter_code
_entity_poly.pdbx_strand_id
1 'polypeptide(L)'
;MLQADDVIAFAASADLRQARAFYEQVLDLRVIEQNDFACVFDANGTMLRVTAVAEVARPGYTVLGWRVADIAATARGLAGRGVLFLRYDGMEQDDNGVWTTPGGDKVAWFADPDGNVLSLTQVA
;
A
#
# COMPACT_ATOMS: atom_id res chain seq x y z
N MET A 1 -25.45 -10.84 -0.87
CA MET A 1 -24.85 -11.24 -2.16
C MET A 1 -23.38 -11.62 -2.02
N LEU A 2 -22.54 -10.75 -1.47
CA LEU A 2 -21.09 -10.97 -1.48
C LEU A 2 -20.50 -11.36 -0.13
N GLN A 3 -21.29 -11.56 0.92
CA GLN A 3 -20.78 -11.83 2.26
C GLN A 3 -20.01 -13.15 2.40
N ALA A 4 -20.17 -14.08 1.45
CA ALA A 4 -19.45 -15.34 1.44
C ALA A 4 -18.35 -15.40 0.36
N ASP A 5 -18.11 -14.29 -0.32
CA ASP A 5 -17.11 -14.20 -1.39
C ASP A 5 -15.86 -13.47 -0.89
N ASP A 6 -14.72 -13.83 -1.45
CA ASP A 6 -13.44 -13.20 -1.07
C ASP A 6 -13.27 -11.84 -1.77
N VAL A 7 -12.69 -10.90 -1.05
CA VAL A 7 -12.29 -9.61 -1.64
C VAL A 7 -11.04 -9.83 -2.48
N ILE A 8 -11.00 -9.21 -3.65
CA ILE A 8 -9.78 -9.05 -4.45
C ILE A 8 -9.41 -7.58 -4.39
N ALA A 9 -8.17 -7.27 -4.00
CA ALA A 9 -7.66 -5.92 -3.99
C ALA A 9 -7.02 -5.60 -5.34
N PHE A 10 -7.11 -4.34 -5.76
CA PHE A 10 -6.56 -3.88 -7.03
C PHE A 10 -5.70 -2.63 -6.84
N ALA A 11 -4.65 -2.53 -7.64
CA ALA A 11 -3.90 -1.31 -7.86
C ALA A 11 -3.56 -1.23 -9.35
N ALA A 12 -3.26 -0.06 -9.84
CA ALA A 12 -2.93 0.15 -11.25
C ALA A 12 -1.45 0.49 -11.41
N SER A 13 -0.84 0.05 -12.50
CA SER A 13 0.55 0.38 -12.82
C SER A 13 0.72 0.61 -14.32
N ALA A 14 1.51 1.62 -14.66
CA ALA A 14 1.93 1.85 -16.04
C ALA A 14 3.21 1.06 -16.38
N ASP A 15 3.86 0.45 -15.38
CA ASP A 15 5.09 -0.33 -15.53
C ASP A 15 5.07 -1.50 -14.55
N LEU A 16 4.62 -2.68 -15.01
CA LEU A 16 4.48 -3.85 -14.16
C LEU A 16 5.82 -4.38 -13.64
N ARG A 17 6.92 -4.18 -14.36
CA ARG A 17 8.24 -4.60 -13.88
C ARG A 17 8.63 -3.80 -12.64
N GLN A 18 8.46 -2.49 -12.68
CA GLN A 18 8.76 -1.61 -11.55
C GLN A 18 7.81 -1.87 -10.39
N ALA A 19 6.51 -2.07 -10.67
CA ALA A 19 5.53 -2.40 -9.64
C ALA A 19 5.88 -3.72 -8.95
N ARG A 20 6.22 -4.77 -9.72
CA ARG A 20 6.62 -6.04 -9.15
C ARG A 20 7.81 -5.91 -8.20
N ALA A 21 8.84 -5.17 -8.60
CA ALA A 21 10.02 -4.96 -7.76
C ALA A 21 9.63 -4.31 -6.43
N PHE A 22 8.74 -3.33 -6.45
CA PHE A 22 8.29 -2.66 -5.24
C PHE A 22 7.47 -3.59 -4.33
N TYR A 23 6.42 -4.19 -4.86
CA TYR A 23 5.52 -5.02 -4.05
C TYR A 23 6.19 -6.30 -3.55
N GLU A 24 7.07 -6.89 -4.35
CA GLU A 24 7.79 -8.12 -3.96
C GLU A 24 8.97 -7.82 -3.04
N GLN A 25 9.83 -6.88 -3.39
CA GLN A 25 11.11 -6.68 -2.69
C GLN A 25 11.00 -5.67 -1.53
N VAL A 26 10.20 -4.63 -1.68
CA VAL A 26 10.04 -3.61 -0.63
C VAL A 26 8.95 -4.01 0.36
N LEU A 27 7.80 -4.49 -0.12
CA LEU A 27 6.67 -4.86 0.72
C LEU A 27 6.65 -6.35 1.10
N ASP A 28 7.57 -7.17 0.58
CA ASP A 28 7.67 -8.61 0.87
C ASP A 28 6.43 -9.43 0.47
N LEU A 29 5.68 -9.00 -0.53
CA LEU A 29 4.53 -9.77 -1.00
C LEU A 29 4.97 -10.90 -1.93
N ARG A 30 4.35 -12.07 -1.79
CA ARG A 30 4.65 -13.22 -2.63
C ARG A 30 3.98 -13.09 -3.98
N VAL A 31 4.76 -13.19 -5.06
CA VAL A 31 4.23 -13.20 -6.44
C VAL A 31 3.57 -14.55 -6.71
N ILE A 32 2.32 -14.53 -7.18
CA ILE A 32 1.56 -15.71 -7.61
C ILE A 32 1.71 -15.90 -9.10
N GLU A 33 1.56 -14.83 -9.88
CA GLU A 33 1.54 -14.88 -11.33
C GLU A 33 1.90 -13.50 -11.88
N GLN A 34 2.51 -13.49 -13.05
CA GLN A 34 2.69 -12.27 -13.84
C GLN A 34 2.49 -12.57 -15.31
N ASN A 35 1.72 -11.71 -15.96
CA ASN A 35 1.53 -11.72 -17.41
C ASN A 35 1.52 -10.28 -17.93
N ASP A 36 1.14 -10.07 -19.19
CA ASP A 36 1.13 -8.73 -19.79
C ASP A 36 0.06 -7.80 -19.21
N PHE A 37 -0.93 -8.35 -18.50
CA PHE A 37 -2.08 -7.60 -17.99
C PHE A 37 -2.01 -7.29 -16.52
N ALA A 38 -1.33 -8.13 -15.73
CA ALA A 38 -1.28 -7.98 -14.29
C ALA A 38 -0.10 -8.70 -13.66
N CYS A 39 0.33 -8.20 -12.50
CA CYS A 39 1.14 -8.94 -11.55
C CYS A 39 0.25 -9.24 -10.33
N VAL A 40 0.14 -10.52 -9.98
CA VAL A 40 -0.75 -11.00 -8.93
C VAL A 40 0.06 -11.42 -7.72
N PHE A 41 -0.33 -10.93 -6.55
CA PHE A 41 0.34 -11.21 -5.28
C PHE A 41 -0.60 -11.86 -4.29
N ASP A 42 -0.05 -12.63 -3.38
CA ASP A 42 -0.72 -13.05 -2.16
C ASP A 42 -0.41 -12.03 -1.05
N ALA A 43 -1.43 -11.29 -0.63
CA ALA A 43 -1.33 -10.32 0.45
C ALA A 43 -2.00 -10.92 1.69
N ASN A 44 -1.28 -11.81 2.37
CA ASN A 44 -1.74 -12.51 3.58
C ASN A 44 -3.12 -13.17 3.40
N GLY A 45 -3.27 -13.92 2.30
CA GLY A 45 -4.50 -14.63 1.97
C GLY A 45 -5.48 -13.85 1.10
N THR A 46 -5.26 -12.55 0.88
CA THR A 46 -6.05 -11.75 -0.04
C THR A 46 -5.30 -11.60 -1.35
N MET A 47 -5.97 -11.89 -2.47
CA MET A 47 -5.37 -11.66 -3.78
C MET A 47 -5.26 -10.16 -4.04
N LEU A 48 -4.06 -9.70 -4.40
CA LEU A 48 -3.82 -8.34 -4.89
C LEU A 48 -3.44 -8.43 -6.36
N ARG A 49 -4.20 -7.74 -7.20
CA ARG A 49 -3.91 -7.65 -8.64
C ARG A 49 -3.42 -6.24 -8.96
N VAL A 50 -2.16 -6.13 -9.35
CA VAL A 50 -1.63 -4.88 -9.88
C VAL A 50 -1.79 -4.96 -11.40
N THR A 51 -2.74 -4.18 -11.93
CA THR A 51 -3.15 -4.28 -13.34
C THR A 51 -2.44 -3.25 -14.19
N ALA A 52 -2.07 -3.67 -15.41
CA ALA A 52 -1.43 -2.80 -16.38
C ALA A 52 -2.44 -1.81 -16.95
N VAL A 53 -2.12 -0.53 -16.89
CA VAL A 53 -2.91 0.55 -17.49
C VAL A 53 -1.96 1.47 -18.28
N ALA A 54 -2.51 2.21 -19.24
CA ALA A 54 -1.70 3.17 -19.99
C ALA A 54 -1.30 4.37 -19.12
N GLU A 55 -2.20 4.81 -18.24
CA GLU A 55 -1.98 5.97 -17.39
C GLU A 55 -2.67 5.74 -16.04
N VAL A 56 -1.92 5.98 -14.95
CA VAL A 56 -2.45 5.84 -13.58
C VAL A 56 -3.13 7.13 -13.15
N ALA A 57 -4.35 7.02 -12.60
CA ALA A 57 -5.16 8.19 -12.24
C ALA A 57 -4.61 9.00 -11.06
N ARG A 58 -3.93 8.37 -10.11
CA ARG A 58 -3.36 9.02 -8.92
C ARG A 58 -4.37 9.85 -8.14
N PRO A 59 -5.39 9.25 -7.51
CA PRO A 59 -6.50 10.00 -6.88
C PRO A 59 -6.01 10.60 -5.57
N GLY A 60 -5.12 10.99 -5.11
CA GLY A 60 -4.69 11.71 -3.90
C GLY A 60 -5.27 11.19 -2.58
N TYR A 61 -5.78 9.97 -2.55
CA TYR A 61 -6.27 9.30 -1.36
C TYR A 61 -5.88 7.81 -1.41
N THR A 62 -5.98 7.12 -0.26
CA THR A 62 -5.60 5.70 -0.17
C THR A 62 -6.41 4.84 -1.14
N VAL A 63 -5.70 4.07 -1.98
CA VAL A 63 -6.32 3.05 -2.84
C VAL A 63 -6.13 1.65 -2.28
N LEU A 64 -5.12 1.45 -1.43
CA LEU A 64 -4.78 0.15 -0.85
C LEU A 64 -4.11 0.37 0.49
N GLY A 65 -4.54 -0.37 1.51
CA GLY A 65 -3.99 -0.21 2.86
C GLY A 65 -3.82 -1.54 3.56
N TRP A 66 -2.97 -1.53 4.60
CA TRP A 66 -2.72 -2.67 5.47
C TRP A 66 -3.03 -2.31 6.92
N ARG A 67 -3.68 -3.23 7.61
CA ARG A 67 -3.79 -3.17 9.07
C ARG A 67 -2.52 -3.78 9.65
N VAL A 68 -1.84 -3.03 10.50
CA VAL A 68 -0.58 -3.46 11.13
C VAL A 68 -0.71 -3.45 12.64
N ALA A 69 0.05 -4.32 13.31
CA ALA A 69 0.03 -4.40 14.77
C ALA A 69 0.87 -3.28 15.42
N ASP A 70 1.99 -2.89 14.80
CA ASP A 70 2.90 -1.86 15.29
C ASP A 70 3.32 -0.97 14.13
N ILE A 71 2.58 0.13 13.96
CA ILE A 71 2.79 1.03 12.82
C ILE A 71 4.15 1.74 12.88
N ALA A 72 4.64 2.05 14.07
CA ALA A 72 5.95 2.70 14.20
C ALA A 72 7.07 1.79 13.71
N ALA A 73 7.05 0.51 14.11
CA ALA A 73 8.04 -0.46 13.67
C ALA A 73 7.94 -0.72 12.15
N THR A 74 6.72 -0.87 11.63
CA THR A 74 6.51 -1.09 10.19
C THR A 74 6.96 0.11 9.37
N ALA A 75 6.61 1.32 9.80
CA ALA A 75 7.04 2.54 9.11
C ALA A 75 8.56 2.70 9.08
N ARG A 76 9.24 2.43 10.20
CA ARG A 76 10.71 2.45 10.26
C ARG A 76 11.33 1.40 9.35
N GLY A 77 10.75 0.19 9.32
CA GLY A 77 11.23 -0.89 8.47
C GLY A 77 11.11 -0.54 6.97
N LEU A 78 9.99 0.04 6.56
CA LEU A 78 9.79 0.48 5.19
C LEU A 78 10.70 1.67 4.83
N ALA A 79 10.87 2.63 5.74
CA ALA A 79 11.80 3.74 5.54
C ALA A 79 13.24 3.23 5.34
N GLY A 80 13.64 2.19 6.07
CA GLY A 80 14.94 1.54 5.89
C GLY A 80 15.12 0.87 4.53
N ARG A 81 14.02 0.61 3.82
CA ARG A 81 14.03 0.08 2.45
C ARG A 81 13.83 1.17 1.39
N GLY A 82 13.91 2.43 1.78
CA GLY A 82 13.81 3.56 0.86
C GLY A 82 12.41 4.14 0.66
N VAL A 83 11.42 3.69 1.41
CA VAL A 83 10.07 4.26 1.34
C VAL A 83 10.06 5.63 2.01
N LEU A 84 9.52 6.63 1.30
CA LEU A 84 9.30 7.96 1.84
C LEU A 84 7.82 8.10 2.21
N PHE A 85 7.57 8.39 3.50
CA PHE A 85 6.21 8.60 3.96
C PHE A 85 5.73 10.00 3.59
N LEU A 86 4.50 10.07 3.11
CA LEU A 86 3.88 11.30 2.68
C LEU A 86 3.51 12.17 3.89
N ARG A 87 3.68 13.47 3.72
CA ARG A 87 3.32 14.47 4.72
C ARG A 87 2.24 15.37 4.16
N TYR A 88 1.23 15.63 4.98
CA TYR A 88 0.09 16.47 4.58
C TYR A 88 0.04 17.71 5.47
N ASP A 89 -0.13 18.87 4.85
CA ASP A 89 -0.28 20.13 5.56
C ASP A 89 -1.50 20.08 6.48
N GLY A 90 -1.33 20.59 7.70
CA GLY A 90 -2.40 20.63 8.68
C GLY A 90 -2.62 19.33 9.44
N MET A 91 -1.88 18.27 9.14
CA MET A 91 -1.92 17.03 9.91
C MET A 91 -0.70 16.94 10.82
N GLU A 92 -0.96 16.60 12.09
CA GLU A 92 0.11 16.40 13.07
C GLU A 92 0.66 14.98 12.91
N GLN A 93 1.69 14.84 12.09
CA GLN A 93 2.36 13.57 11.87
C GLN A 93 3.68 13.54 12.63
N ASP A 94 3.96 12.41 13.28
CA ASP A 94 5.22 12.23 14.01
C ASP A 94 6.42 12.04 13.06
N ASP A 95 7.60 11.74 13.62
CA ASP A 95 8.82 11.58 12.83
C ASP A 95 8.74 10.42 11.83
N ASN A 96 7.87 9.43 12.07
CA ASN A 96 7.63 8.31 11.17
C ASN A 96 6.53 8.59 10.13
N GLY A 97 5.94 9.79 10.15
CA GLY A 97 4.83 10.14 9.28
C GLY A 97 3.47 9.67 9.80
N VAL A 98 3.38 9.24 11.05
CA VAL A 98 2.16 8.68 11.63
C VAL A 98 1.29 9.77 12.22
N TRP A 99 0.03 9.79 11.81
CA TRP A 99 -1.02 10.63 12.37
C TRP A 99 -1.93 9.78 13.26
N THR A 100 -2.27 10.31 14.43
CA THR A 100 -3.20 9.64 15.35
C THR A 100 -4.55 10.32 15.27
N THR A 101 -5.60 9.56 14.98
CA THR A 101 -6.97 10.07 14.92
C THR A 101 -7.49 10.40 16.32
N PRO A 102 -8.56 11.20 16.43
CA PRO A 102 -9.17 11.45 17.74
C PRO A 102 -9.60 10.19 18.49
N GLY A 103 -9.96 9.12 17.75
CA GLY A 103 -10.35 7.84 18.31
C GLY A 103 -9.19 6.92 18.69
N GLY A 104 -7.94 7.31 18.37
CA GLY A 104 -6.75 6.56 18.73
C GLY A 104 -6.20 5.66 17.63
N ASP A 105 -6.85 5.54 16.48
CA ASP A 105 -6.27 4.85 15.33
C ASP A 105 -5.06 5.63 14.81
N LYS A 106 -4.08 4.92 14.30
CA LYS A 106 -2.87 5.52 13.75
C LYS A 106 -2.74 5.18 12.28
N VAL A 107 -2.43 6.19 11.47
CA VAL A 107 -2.36 6.05 10.01
C VAL A 107 -1.08 6.69 9.49
N ALA A 108 -0.45 6.05 8.51
CA ALA A 108 0.68 6.60 7.78
C ALA A 108 0.49 6.30 6.30
N TRP A 109 0.92 7.23 5.43
CA TRP A 109 0.73 7.15 3.98
C TRP A 109 2.06 7.13 3.27
N PHE A 110 2.13 6.36 2.19
CA PHE A 110 3.29 6.35 1.29
C PHE A 110 2.82 6.10 -0.13
N ALA A 111 3.69 6.25 -1.10
CA ALA A 111 3.35 6.04 -2.50
C ALA A 111 4.10 4.85 -3.07
N ASP A 112 3.45 4.12 -3.98
CA ASP A 112 4.14 3.15 -4.80
C ASP A 112 4.84 3.86 -5.99
N PRO A 113 5.62 3.13 -6.84
CA PRO A 113 6.33 3.77 -7.95
C PRO A 113 5.42 4.49 -8.96
N ASP A 114 4.16 4.10 -9.07
CA ASP A 114 3.20 4.74 -9.96
C ASP A 114 2.50 5.95 -9.34
N GLY A 115 2.75 6.23 -8.08
CA GLY A 115 2.10 7.31 -7.36
C GLY A 115 0.76 6.94 -6.75
N ASN A 116 0.40 5.65 -6.70
CA ASN A 116 -0.74 5.21 -5.90
C ASN A 116 -0.47 5.50 -4.43
N VAL A 117 -1.45 6.06 -3.74
CA VAL A 117 -1.34 6.29 -2.31
C VAL A 117 -1.70 5.01 -1.56
N LEU A 118 -0.78 4.52 -0.78
CA LEU A 118 -0.91 3.35 0.07
C LEU A 118 -0.89 3.80 1.53
N SER A 119 -1.47 2.99 2.42
CA SER A 119 -1.48 3.37 3.83
C SER A 119 -1.31 2.19 4.76
N LEU A 120 -0.82 2.50 5.95
CA LEU A 120 -0.78 1.61 7.10
C LEU A 120 -1.78 2.13 8.13
N THR A 121 -2.52 1.24 8.77
CA THR A 121 -3.42 1.60 9.87
C THR A 121 -3.20 0.66 11.03
N GLN A 122 -2.96 1.23 12.22
CA GLN A 122 -2.99 0.51 13.48
C GLN A 122 -4.28 0.90 14.18
N VAL A 123 -5.19 -0.05 14.30
CA VAL A 123 -6.49 0.18 14.94
C VAL A 123 -6.30 0.26 16.45
N ALA A 124 -6.96 1.23 17.06
CA ALA A 124 -6.90 1.48 18.50
C ALA A 124 -7.43 0.29 19.34
#